data_00f0e7f0691380deb41979e2f4a078e8
#
_entry.id   00f0e7f0691380deb41979e2f4a078e8
#
_cell.length_a   1.000
_cell.length_b   1.000
_cell.length_c   1.000
_cell.angle_alpha   90.00
_cell.angle_beta   90.00
_cell.angle_gamma   90.00
#
_symmetry.space_group_name_H-M   'P 1'
#
loop_
_entity.id
_entity.type
_entity.pdbx_description
1 polymer ?
#
loop_
_entity_poly.entity_id
_entity_poly.type
_entity_poly.pdbx_seq_one_letter_code
_entity_poly.pdbx_strand_id
1 'polypeptide(L)'
;MAIERNTNTDILFNSLMAAGCTLYGACAAMGNIYAESGANPRNLDNLCENKPGYKYTDATYTEAVDSGEITRDLFLHPLGDSRQYGYGFCQWTSAGRKAGLYDMVKTRGVSIGDARVQTEYMLSELKTSYKSVWKVLQTATTVQEASDIFLVKFEAPANTGSSVKKVRASYGDQYLKLYQKKEENKVSKIKNAVARAEAIALDDSHGYDQVDRWGNPNYDCSGLVISCLEAAGIPAKSSGATYTGNMPDVLPKIGFKDVVK
;
A
#
# COMPACT_ATOMS: atom_id res chain seq x y z
N MET A 1 -15.64 -9.65 12.23
CA MET A 1 -15.37 -10.12 10.86
C MET A 1 -13.86 -10.29 10.71
N ALA A 2 -13.41 -11.30 9.98
CA ALA A 2 -12.01 -11.45 9.63
C ALA A 2 -11.62 -10.40 8.59
N ILE A 3 -10.43 -9.82 8.73
CA ILE A 3 -9.88 -8.91 7.72
C ILE A 3 -9.46 -9.73 6.50
N GLU A 4 -9.80 -9.24 5.32
CA GLU A 4 -9.45 -9.86 4.04
C GLU A 4 -8.58 -8.93 3.19
N ARG A 5 -7.80 -9.53 2.31
CA ARG A 5 -7.04 -8.78 1.30
C ARG A 5 -7.94 -8.42 0.13
N ASN A 6 -7.82 -7.21 -0.35
CA ASN A 6 -8.44 -6.71 -1.56
C ASN A 6 -7.51 -5.72 -2.27
N THR A 7 -7.94 -5.21 -3.42
CA THR A 7 -7.14 -4.25 -4.21
C THR A 7 -6.72 -3.02 -3.39
N ASN A 8 -7.60 -2.46 -2.56
CA ASN A 8 -7.31 -1.25 -1.78
C ASN A 8 -6.27 -1.55 -0.69
N THR A 9 -6.42 -2.68 0.03
CA THR A 9 -5.45 -3.08 1.06
C THR A 9 -4.10 -3.44 0.46
N ASP A 10 -4.06 -4.03 -0.75
CA ASP A 10 -2.81 -4.31 -1.46
C ASP A 10 -2.11 -3.03 -1.94
N ILE A 11 -2.86 -2.03 -2.42
CA ILE A 11 -2.32 -0.70 -2.75
C ILE A 11 -1.70 -0.06 -1.51
N LEU A 12 -2.45 -0.01 -0.41
CA LEU A 12 -2.02 0.59 0.85
C LEU A 12 -0.74 -0.08 1.38
N PHE A 13 -0.74 -1.43 1.49
CA PHE A 13 0.41 -2.20 1.95
C PHE A 13 1.65 -1.97 1.07
N ASN A 14 1.52 -2.15 -0.24
CA ASN A 14 2.64 -2.03 -1.16
C ASN A 14 3.21 -0.60 -1.16
N SER A 15 2.37 0.42 -1.04
CA SER A 15 2.82 1.82 -0.98
C SER A 15 3.56 2.13 0.32
N LEU A 16 3.09 1.64 1.47
CA LEU A 16 3.77 1.78 2.77
C LEU A 16 5.14 1.09 2.76
N MET A 17 5.21 -0.15 2.27
CA MET A 17 6.46 -0.89 2.12
C MET A 17 7.42 -0.19 1.15
N ALA A 18 6.89 0.29 0.03
CA ALA A 18 7.67 1.05 -0.97
C ALA A 18 8.24 2.35 -0.41
N ALA A 19 7.51 3.00 0.48
CA ALA A 19 7.94 4.23 1.13
C ALA A 19 8.99 4.00 2.24
N GLY A 20 9.24 2.74 2.65
CA GLY A 20 10.27 2.37 3.63
C GLY A 20 9.74 2.03 5.01
N CYS A 21 8.44 1.77 5.19
CA CYS A 21 7.92 1.20 6.44
C CYS A 21 8.47 -0.22 6.65
N THR A 22 8.66 -0.60 7.91
CA THR A 22 8.82 -2.02 8.25
C THR A 22 7.51 -2.76 8.01
N LEU A 23 7.56 -4.10 7.92
CA LEU A 23 6.37 -4.93 7.84
C LEU A 23 5.40 -4.65 9.01
N TYR A 24 5.95 -4.52 10.23
CA TYR A 24 5.18 -4.18 11.43
C TYR A 24 4.57 -2.79 11.36
N GLY A 25 5.35 -1.80 10.93
CA GLY A 25 4.87 -0.43 10.76
C GLY A 25 3.76 -0.29 9.72
N ALA A 26 3.92 -0.96 8.56
CA ALA A 26 2.89 -0.98 7.52
C ALA A 26 1.59 -1.62 8.02
N CYS A 27 1.68 -2.81 8.63
CA CYS A 27 0.50 -3.51 9.15
C CYS A 27 -0.17 -2.75 10.30
N ALA A 28 0.59 -2.05 11.15
CA ALA A 28 0.06 -1.22 12.21
C ALA A 28 -0.74 -0.02 11.67
N ALA A 29 -0.22 0.69 10.67
CA ALA A 29 -0.94 1.77 9.99
C ALA A 29 -2.23 1.24 9.36
N MET A 30 -2.16 0.10 8.65
CA MET A 30 -3.33 -0.55 8.05
C MET A 30 -4.39 -0.94 9.07
N GLY A 31 -3.99 -1.44 10.25
CA GLY A 31 -4.91 -1.79 11.34
C GLY A 31 -5.67 -0.58 11.87
N ASN A 32 -5.02 0.57 11.99
CA ASN A 32 -5.66 1.83 12.35
C ASN A 32 -6.62 2.31 11.27
N ILE A 33 -6.19 2.31 10.01
CA ILE A 33 -7.02 2.67 8.85
C ILE A 33 -8.25 1.77 8.75
N TYR A 34 -8.09 0.47 9.02
CA TYR A 34 -9.23 -0.45 9.05
C TYR A 34 -10.24 -0.09 10.14
N ALA A 35 -9.76 0.32 11.32
CA ALA A 35 -10.64 0.77 12.40
C ALA A 35 -11.39 2.06 12.08
N GLU A 36 -10.81 2.95 11.26
CA GLU A 36 -11.44 4.23 10.85
C GLU A 36 -12.48 4.03 9.74
N SER A 37 -12.15 3.25 8.72
CA SER A 37 -12.91 3.22 7.47
C SER A 37 -13.17 1.81 6.91
N GLY A 38 -12.79 0.75 7.61
CA GLY A 38 -12.77 -0.59 7.03
C GLY A 38 -11.78 -0.75 5.88
N ALA A 39 -10.78 0.14 5.80
CA ALA A 39 -9.87 0.29 4.64
C ALA A 39 -10.63 0.56 3.32
N ASN A 40 -11.74 1.28 3.40
CA ASN A 40 -12.52 1.75 2.26
C ASN A 40 -12.17 3.22 1.95
N PRO A 41 -11.57 3.52 0.78
CA PRO A 41 -11.20 4.90 0.42
C PRO A 41 -12.41 5.78 0.08
N ARG A 42 -13.60 5.20 -0.05
CA ARG A 42 -14.85 5.92 -0.31
C ARG A 42 -15.68 6.15 0.94
N ASN A 43 -15.23 5.68 2.11
CA ASN A 43 -16.00 5.71 3.34
C ASN A 43 -16.33 7.14 3.77
N LEU A 44 -17.62 7.44 3.85
CA LEU A 44 -18.16 8.65 4.44
C LEU A 44 -18.45 8.41 5.92
N ASP A 45 -18.20 9.39 6.76
CA ASP A 45 -18.50 9.31 8.19
C ASP A 45 -19.95 8.87 8.44
N ASN A 46 -20.13 7.80 9.21
CA ASN A 46 -21.44 7.24 9.53
C ASN A 46 -22.40 8.25 10.18
N LEU A 47 -21.90 9.24 10.92
CA LEU A 47 -22.73 10.31 11.50
C LEU A 47 -23.30 11.22 10.41
N CYS A 48 -22.62 11.34 9.28
CA CYS A 48 -23.09 12.07 8.12
C CYS A 48 -24.06 11.21 7.31
N GLU A 49 -23.65 9.99 6.95
CA GLU A 49 -24.42 9.09 6.09
C GLU A 49 -25.77 8.69 6.72
N ASN A 50 -25.79 8.42 8.02
CA ASN A 50 -26.99 7.99 8.73
C ASN A 50 -27.89 9.15 9.22
N LYS A 51 -27.57 10.42 8.85
CA LYS A 51 -28.42 11.54 9.21
C LYS A 51 -29.76 11.46 8.44
N PRO A 52 -30.91 11.54 9.13
CA PRO A 52 -32.20 11.50 8.46
C PRO A 52 -32.33 12.53 7.33
N GLY A 53 -32.71 12.09 6.15
CA GLY A 53 -32.84 12.93 4.96
C GLY A 53 -31.54 13.23 4.21
N TYR A 54 -30.40 12.72 4.66
CA TYR A 54 -29.16 12.80 3.89
C TYR A 54 -29.20 11.82 2.73
N LYS A 55 -28.96 12.31 1.51
CA LYS A 55 -29.19 11.55 0.28
C LYS A 55 -28.01 10.69 -0.20
N TYR A 56 -26.84 10.89 0.38
CA TYR A 56 -25.63 10.23 -0.12
C TYR A 56 -25.21 9.03 0.76
N THR A 57 -24.75 8.00 0.10
CA THR A 57 -23.99 6.87 0.64
C THR A 57 -22.51 7.02 0.30
N ASP A 58 -21.63 6.17 0.81
CA ASP A 58 -20.21 6.11 0.46
C ASP A 58 -19.96 6.26 -1.05
N ALA A 59 -20.67 5.45 -1.84
CA ALA A 59 -20.49 5.42 -3.29
C ALA A 59 -21.01 6.68 -3.97
N THR A 60 -22.25 7.08 -3.69
CA THR A 60 -22.91 8.23 -4.35
C THR A 60 -22.32 9.56 -3.91
N TYR A 61 -21.81 9.67 -2.67
CA TYR A 61 -21.08 10.85 -2.21
C TYR A 61 -19.79 11.04 -3.00
N THR A 62 -19.02 9.96 -3.17
CA THR A 62 -17.78 9.98 -3.97
C THR A 62 -18.07 10.44 -5.40
N GLU A 63 -19.07 9.87 -6.05
CA GLU A 63 -19.49 10.23 -7.42
C GLU A 63 -19.94 11.70 -7.53
N ALA A 64 -20.66 12.19 -6.55
CA ALA A 64 -21.10 13.58 -6.52
C ALA A 64 -19.94 14.58 -6.32
N VAL A 65 -18.91 14.21 -5.54
CA VAL A 65 -17.68 15.01 -5.42
C VAL A 65 -16.89 14.98 -6.73
N ASP A 66 -16.77 13.82 -7.36
CA ASP A 66 -16.00 13.66 -8.60
C ASP A 66 -16.63 14.44 -9.76
N SER A 67 -17.97 14.38 -9.89
CA SER A 67 -18.72 15.13 -10.91
C SER A 67 -18.79 16.65 -10.67
N GLY A 68 -18.49 17.11 -9.45
CA GLY A 68 -18.62 18.52 -9.05
C GLY A 68 -20.01 18.90 -8.56
N GLU A 69 -20.96 17.97 -8.42
CA GLU A 69 -22.25 18.19 -7.76
C GLU A 69 -22.04 18.63 -6.31
N ILE A 70 -21.12 17.95 -5.59
CA ILE A 70 -20.61 18.39 -4.30
C ILE A 70 -19.39 19.27 -4.56
N THR A 71 -19.54 20.57 -4.32
CA THR A 71 -18.46 21.55 -4.41
C THR A 71 -17.40 21.31 -3.33
N ARG A 72 -16.25 21.99 -3.45
CA ARG A 72 -15.20 21.96 -2.42
C ARG A 72 -15.74 22.32 -1.04
N ASP A 73 -16.51 23.39 -0.93
CA ASP A 73 -17.06 23.84 0.36
C ASP A 73 -18.01 22.82 0.97
N LEU A 74 -18.87 22.20 0.16
CA LEU A 74 -19.74 21.11 0.61
C LEU A 74 -18.95 19.82 0.95
N PHE A 75 -17.84 19.55 0.28
CA PHE A 75 -16.96 18.44 0.68
C PHE A 75 -16.33 18.71 2.05
N LEU A 76 -15.93 19.92 2.34
CA LEU A 76 -15.38 20.31 3.65
C LEU A 76 -16.46 20.28 4.74
N HIS A 77 -17.69 20.68 4.43
CA HIS A 77 -18.83 20.81 5.35
C HIS A 77 -20.07 20.08 4.81
N PRO A 78 -20.12 18.73 4.81
CA PRO A 78 -21.13 17.95 4.07
C PRO A 78 -22.57 18.22 4.46
N LEU A 79 -22.82 18.68 5.67
CA LEU A 79 -24.16 18.99 6.16
C LEU A 79 -24.45 20.51 6.19
N GLY A 80 -23.53 21.35 5.72
CA GLY A 80 -23.65 22.79 5.75
C GLY A 80 -23.63 23.39 7.17
N ASP A 81 -23.29 22.59 8.17
CA ASP A 81 -23.14 23.03 9.56
C ASP A 81 -21.65 23.16 9.95
N SER A 82 -21.37 23.59 11.19
CA SER A 82 -19.99 23.74 11.68
C SER A 82 -19.30 22.42 12.06
N ARG A 83 -20.03 21.31 12.01
CA ARG A 83 -19.46 20.01 12.34
C ARG A 83 -18.57 19.50 11.22
N GLN A 84 -17.55 18.76 11.62
CA GLN A 84 -16.60 18.17 10.71
C GLN A 84 -16.84 16.67 10.65
N TYR A 85 -16.88 16.13 9.44
CA TYR A 85 -17.15 14.72 9.16
C TYR A 85 -16.01 14.13 8.36
N GLY A 86 -15.65 12.90 8.72
CA GLY A 86 -14.55 12.18 8.09
C GLY A 86 -14.88 11.67 6.70
N TYR A 87 -13.85 11.51 5.89
CA TYR A 87 -13.93 10.87 4.58
C TYR A 87 -12.66 10.08 4.27
N GLY A 88 -12.82 8.94 3.60
CA GLY A 88 -11.75 8.14 3.03
C GLY A 88 -11.00 7.28 4.04
N PHE A 89 -9.83 6.78 3.66
CA PHE A 89 -9.03 5.85 4.44
C PHE A 89 -8.78 6.28 5.88
N CYS A 90 -8.31 7.50 6.08
CA CYS A 90 -7.94 8.02 7.40
C CYS A 90 -9.06 8.88 8.02
N GLN A 91 -10.27 8.79 7.49
CA GLN A 91 -11.38 9.61 7.97
C GLN A 91 -10.95 11.07 8.18
N TRP A 92 -10.34 11.67 7.14
CA TRP A 92 -9.91 13.07 7.20
C TRP A 92 -11.09 13.96 7.56
N THR A 93 -11.04 14.55 8.75
CA THR A 93 -12.16 15.27 9.35
C THR A 93 -11.97 16.77 9.32
N SER A 94 -10.77 17.27 9.70
CA SER A 94 -10.51 18.69 9.75
C SER A 94 -10.53 19.34 8.34
N ALA A 95 -11.08 20.54 8.23
CA ALA A 95 -11.21 21.25 6.97
C ALA A 95 -9.87 21.38 6.22
N GLY A 96 -8.76 21.64 6.94
CA GLY A 96 -7.43 21.77 6.31
C GLY A 96 -6.93 20.46 5.70
N ARG A 97 -7.08 19.32 6.40
CA ARG A 97 -6.68 18.01 5.88
C ARG A 97 -7.58 17.58 4.71
N LYS A 98 -8.90 17.78 4.82
CA LYS A 98 -9.84 17.51 3.72
C LYS A 98 -9.54 18.36 2.50
N ALA A 99 -9.24 19.65 2.70
CA ALA A 99 -8.87 20.56 1.61
C ALA A 99 -7.63 20.07 0.86
N GLY A 100 -6.58 19.66 1.58
CA GLY A 100 -5.36 19.12 0.99
C GLY A 100 -5.62 17.88 0.13
N LEU A 101 -6.44 16.93 0.61
CA LEU A 101 -6.84 15.77 -0.17
C LEU A 101 -7.63 16.18 -1.43
N TYR A 102 -8.64 17.04 -1.26
CA TYR A 102 -9.48 17.51 -2.37
C TYR A 102 -8.64 18.18 -3.46
N ASP A 103 -7.79 19.13 -3.07
CA ASP A 103 -6.97 19.89 -4.01
C ASP A 103 -5.97 18.98 -4.74
N MET A 104 -5.41 17.98 -4.05
CA MET A 104 -4.51 16.98 -4.65
C MET A 104 -5.21 16.14 -5.73
N VAL A 105 -6.40 15.59 -5.45
CA VAL A 105 -7.12 14.75 -6.42
C VAL A 105 -7.62 15.56 -7.60
N LYS A 106 -8.11 16.80 -7.39
CA LYS A 106 -8.57 17.68 -8.47
C LYS A 106 -7.42 18.11 -9.38
N THR A 107 -6.25 18.40 -8.81
CA THR A 107 -5.04 18.70 -9.60
C THR A 107 -4.61 17.53 -10.47
N ARG A 108 -4.82 16.30 -10.01
CA ARG A 108 -4.46 15.08 -10.74
C ARG A 108 -5.55 14.58 -11.70
N GLY A 109 -6.76 15.13 -11.63
CA GLY A 109 -7.89 14.68 -12.44
C GLY A 109 -8.33 13.24 -12.13
N VAL A 110 -8.26 12.82 -10.86
CA VAL A 110 -8.64 11.48 -10.40
C VAL A 110 -9.77 11.56 -9.37
N SER A 111 -10.40 10.40 -9.09
CA SER A 111 -11.46 10.29 -8.09
C SER A 111 -10.98 10.66 -6.69
N ILE A 112 -11.84 11.33 -5.90
CA ILE A 112 -11.59 11.56 -4.47
C ILE A 112 -11.49 10.23 -3.69
N GLY A 113 -12.11 9.16 -4.19
CA GLY A 113 -12.05 7.80 -3.66
C GLY A 113 -10.89 6.95 -4.21
N ASP A 114 -9.91 7.55 -4.91
CA ASP A 114 -8.76 6.79 -5.42
C ASP A 114 -7.82 6.37 -4.28
N ALA A 115 -7.68 5.05 -4.10
CA ALA A 115 -6.88 4.45 -3.03
C ALA A 115 -5.38 4.83 -3.11
N ARG A 116 -4.83 4.99 -4.32
CA ARG A 116 -3.40 5.34 -4.52
C ARG A 116 -3.15 6.77 -4.08
N VAL A 117 -3.99 7.69 -4.55
CA VAL A 117 -3.83 9.11 -4.23
C VAL A 117 -4.09 9.39 -2.76
N GLN A 118 -5.09 8.74 -2.14
CA GLN A 118 -5.30 8.83 -0.70
C GLN A 118 -4.11 8.30 0.10
N THR A 119 -3.52 7.18 -0.33
CA THR A 119 -2.31 6.64 0.31
C THR A 119 -1.12 7.59 0.16
N GLU A 120 -0.91 8.18 -1.02
CA GLU A 120 0.15 9.16 -1.25
C GLU A 120 -0.05 10.43 -0.41
N TYR A 121 -1.30 10.88 -0.29
CA TYR A 121 -1.63 12.03 0.56
C TYR A 121 -1.31 11.74 2.04
N MET A 122 -1.75 10.60 2.57
CA MET A 122 -1.40 10.14 3.91
C MET A 122 0.13 10.07 4.11
N LEU A 123 0.86 9.49 3.16
CA LEU A 123 2.32 9.42 3.21
C LEU A 123 2.97 10.80 3.21
N SER A 124 2.41 11.75 2.48
CA SER A 124 2.91 13.14 2.49
C SER A 124 2.72 13.80 3.85
N GLU A 125 1.55 13.63 4.50
CA GLU A 125 1.30 14.11 5.86
C GLU A 125 2.27 13.48 6.87
N LEU A 126 2.45 12.15 6.80
CA LEU A 126 3.37 11.41 7.69
C LEU A 126 4.81 11.93 7.58
N LYS A 127 5.30 12.18 6.38
CA LYS A 127 6.67 12.65 6.12
C LYS A 127 6.90 14.12 6.46
N THR A 128 5.86 14.95 6.42
CA THR A 128 5.97 16.40 6.65
C THR A 128 5.52 16.80 8.05
N SER A 129 4.28 16.54 8.40
CA SER A 129 3.63 17.01 9.61
C SER A 129 3.72 16.03 10.78
N TYR A 130 3.80 14.72 10.49
CA TYR A 130 3.81 13.66 11.50
C TYR A 130 5.13 12.86 11.53
N LYS A 131 6.26 13.56 11.42
CA LYS A 131 7.61 12.96 11.30
C LYS A 131 7.94 11.94 12.41
N SER A 132 7.45 12.15 13.62
CA SER A 132 7.67 11.21 14.73
C SER A 132 6.92 9.88 14.53
N VAL A 133 5.71 9.93 13.96
CA VAL A 133 4.96 8.73 13.57
C VAL A 133 5.67 8.03 12.43
N TRP A 134 6.04 8.80 11.39
CA TRP A 134 6.76 8.30 10.24
C TRP A 134 8.02 7.51 10.63
N LYS A 135 8.84 8.08 11.53
CA LYS A 135 10.04 7.41 12.04
C LYS A 135 9.72 6.06 12.69
N VAL A 136 8.67 5.99 13.51
CA VAL A 136 8.27 4.73 14.16
C VAL A 136 7.81 3.71 13.12
N LEU A 137 7.03 4.10 12.13
CA LEU A 137 6.61 3.18 11.05
C LEU A 137 7.80 2.58 10.27
N GLN A 138 8.91 3.32 10.19
CA GLN A 138 10.14 2.87 9.52
C GLN A 138 11.03 1.96 10.39
N THR A 139 10.86 1.96 11.71
CA THR A 139 11.77 1.27 12.63
C THR A 139 11.10 0.27 13.56
N ALA A 140 9.77 0.24 13.62
CA ALA A 140 9.01 -0.62 14.53
C ALA A 140 9.34 -2.11 14.32
N THR A 141 9.45 -2.82 15.42
CA THR A 141 9.65 -4.28 15.48
C THR A 141 8.41 -5.03 15.99
N THR A 142 7.39 -4.30 16.40
CA THR A 142 6.08 -4.83 16.80
C THR A 142 4.94 -3.99 16.21
N VAL A 143 3.81 -4.65 15.97
CA VAL A 143 2.58 -3.98 15.52
C VAL A 143 2.04 -3.05 16.61
N GLN A 144 2.06 -3.50 17.88
CA GLN A 144 1.50 -2.74 18.99
C GLN A 144 2.15 -1.37 19.16
N GLU A 145 3.49 -1.31 19.14
CA GLU A 145 4.23 -0.05 19.28
C GLU A 145 3.86 0.96 18.17
N ALA A 146 3.92 0.51 16.93
CA ALA A 146 3.62 1.36 15.79
C ALA A 146 2.14 1.79 15.76
N SER A 147 1.22 0.88 16.11
CA SER A 147 -0.21 1.15 16.17
C SER A 147 -0.54 2.20 17.23
N ASP A 148 0.06 2.11 18.41
CA ASP A 148 -0.20 3.05 19.49
C ASP A 148 0.22 4.48 19.14
N ILE A 149 1.39 4.63 18.50
CA ILE A 149 1.88 5.95 18.08
C ILE A 149 1.03 6.50 16.92
N PHE A 150 0.65 5.66 15.97
CA PHE A 150 -0.21 6.07 14.85
C PHE A 150 -1.58 6.54 15.38
N LEU A 151 -2.22 5.76 16.25
CA LEU A 151 -3.48 6.12 16.90
C LEU A 151 -3.39 7.46 17.62
N VAL A 152 -2.41 7.61 18.52
CA VAL A 152 -2.36 8.77 19.42
C VAL A 152 -1.97 10.06 18.71
N LYS A 153 -1.09 9.98 17.70
CA LYS A 153 -0.50 11.18 17.09
C LYS A 153 -1.02 11.48 15.68
N PHE A 154 -1.41 10.48 14.90
CA PHE A 154 -1.88 10.71 13.53
C PHE A 154 -3.41 10.75 13.46
N GLU A 155 -4.09 9.75 14.03
CA GLU A 155 -5.57 9.72 14.08
C GLU A 155 -6.10 10.65 15.16
N ALA A 156 -5.47 10.65 16.33
CA ALA A 156 -5.78 11.50 17.49
C ALA A 156 -7.29 11.53 17.87
N PRO A 157 -7.98 10.38 17.97
CA PRO A 157 -9.38 10.34 18.37
C PRO A 157 -9.53 10.75 19.84
N ALA A 158 -10.77 11.09 20.25
CA ALA A 158 -11.07 11.44 21.63
C ALA A 158 -10.75 10.32 22.64
N ASN A 159 -10.85 9.05 22.23
CA ASN A 159 -10.54 7.89 23.07
C ASN A 159 -9.29 7.17 22.58
N THR A 160 -8.23 7.24 23.37
CA THR A 160 -6.94 6.53 23.14
C THR A 160 -6.63 5.54 24.27
N GLY A 161 -7.65 5.07 24.98
CA GLY A 161 -7.50 4.12 26.09
C GLY A 161 -6.97 2.75 25.67
N SER A 162 -6.57 1.94 26.64
CA SER A 162 -5.91 0.65 26.42
C SER A 162 -6.74 -0.34 25.60
N SER A 163 -8.07 -0.33 25.74
CA SER A 163 -8.96 -1.17 24.94
C SER A 163 -8.95 -0.80 23.45
N VAL A 164 -8.99 0.49 23.13
CA VAL A 164 -8.93 0.99 21.75
C VAL A 164 -7.58 0.63 21.13
N LYS A 165 -6.47 0.85 21.83
CA LYS A 165 -5.13 0.47 21.42
C LYS A 165 -5.03 -1.01 21.06
N LYS A 166 -5.52 -1.89 21.95
CA LYS A 166 -5.51 -3.34 21.73
C LYS A 166 -6.33 -3.75 20.50
N VAL A 167 -7.50 -3.17 20.31
CA VAL A 167 -8.35 -3.48 19.15
C VAL A 167 -7.65 -3.09 17.84
N ARG A 168 -7.09 -1.88 17.75
CA ARG A 168 -6.40 -1.41 16.54
C ARG A 168 -5.14 -2.22 16.24
N ALA A 169 -4.35 -2.53 17.26
CA ALA A 169 -3.21 -3.41 17.11
C ALA A 169 -3.63 -4.81 16.66
N SER A 170 -4.74 -5.36 17.17
CA SER A 170 -5.24 -6.68 16.74
C SER A 170 -5.63 -6.71 15.25
N TYR A 171 -6.14 -5.62 14.70
CA TYR A 171 -6.35 -5.49 13.24
C TYR A 171 -5.02 -5.47 12.49
N GLY A 172 -4.03 -4.77 13.01
CA GLY A 172 -2.68 -4.78 12.46
C GLY A 172 -2.04 -6.17 12.47
N ASP A 173 -2.24 -6.95 13.54
CA ASP A 173 -1.77 -8.35 13.64
C ASP A 173 -2.47 -9.27 12.64
N GLN A 174 -3.74 -9.03 12.33
CA GLN A 174 -4.43 -9.77 11.26
C GLN A 174 -3.81 -9.45 9.90
N TYR A 175 -3.53 -8.19 9.58
CA TYR A 175 -2.79 -7.81 8.38
C TYR A 175 -1.39 -8.40 8.35
N LEU A 176 -0.68 -8.42 9.48
CA LEU A 176 0.64 -9.04 9.59
C LEU A 176 0.59 -10.51 9.14
N LYS A 177 -0.36 -11.29 9.65
CA LYS A 177 -0.54 -12.70 9.25
C LYS A 177 -0.82 -12.87 7.75
N LEU A 178 -1.58 -11.94 7.15
CA LEU A 178 -1.92 -11.99 5.72
C LEU A 178 -0.74 -11.62 4.81
N TYR A 179 0.09 -10.66 5.22
CA TYR A 179 1.17 -10.13 4.39
C TYR A 179 2.52 -10.74 4.68
N GLN A 180 2.78 -11.26 5.89
CA GLN A 180 4.01 -11.94 6.24
C GLN A 180 4.26 -13.15 5.33
N LYS A 181 3.26 -14.00 5.11
CA LYS A 181 3.36 -15.14 4.17
C LYS A 181 3.71 -14.72 2.75
N LYS A 182 3.24 -13.54 2.31
CA LYS A 182 3.56 -13.01 0.98
C LYS A 182 5.04 -12.62 0.89
N GLU A 183 5.56 -11.96 1.91
CA GLU A 183 6.98 -11.55 1.96
C GLU A 183 7.90 -12.76 2.11
N GLU A 184 7.56 -13.73 2.96
CA GLU A 184 8.31 -14.99 3.11
C GLU A 184 8.38 -15.76 1.79
N ASN A 185 7.26 -15.88 1.07
CA ASN A 185 7.21 -16.51 -0.24
C ASN A 185 8.07 -15.77 -1.28
N LYS A 186 8.11 -14.47 -1.23
CA LYS A 186 8.93 -13.64 -2.13
C LYS A 186 10.42 -13.87 -1.86
N VAL A 187 10.84 -13.83 -0.59
CA VAL A 187 12.22 -14.11 -0.18
C VAL A 187 12.62 -15.54 -0.55
N SER A 188 11.73 -16.51 -0.35
CA SER A 188 11.96 -17.90 -0.72
C SER A 188 12.18 -18.05 -2.24
N LYS A 189 11.36 -17.40 -3.07
CA LYS A 189 11.52 -17.43 -4.53
C LYS A 189 12.86 -16.85 -4.99
N ILE A 190 13.30 -15.74 -4.41
CA ILE A 190 14.61 -15.16 -4.73
C ILE A 190 15.74 -16.11 -4.32
N LYS A 191 15.68 -16.70 -3.10
CA LYS A 191 16.66 -17.69 -2.66
C LYS A 191 16.71 -18.89 -3.61
N ASN A 192 15.56 -19.40 -4.04
CA ASN A 192 15.49 -20.51 -5.00
C ASN A 192 16.08 -20.13 -6.36
N ALA A 193 15.85 -18.91 -6.85
CA ALA A 193 16.45 -18.43 -8.09
C ALA A 193 17.99 -18.36 -7.99
N VAL A 194 18.51 -17.84 -6.88
CA VAL A 194 19.97 -17.78 -6.62
C VAL A 194 20.56 -19.18 -6.54
N ALA A 195 19.99 -20.07 -5.73
CA ALA A 195 20.48 -21.45 -5.61
C ALA A 195 20.49 -22.20 -6.96
N ARG A 196 19.48 -21.95 -7.82
CA ARG A 196 19.47 -22.50 -9.17
C ARG A 196 20.58 -21.93 -10.03
N ALA A 197 20.83 -20.62 -9.96
CA ALA A 197 21.92 -20.00 -10.72
C ALA A 197 23.30 -20.53 -10.30
N GLU A 198 23.50 -20.72 -8.99
CA GLU A 198 24.72 -21.32 -8.44
C GLU A 198 24.89 -22.76 -8.92
N ALA A 199 23.82 -23.56 -8.89
CA ALA A 199 23.87 -24.95 -9.38
C ALA A 199 24.25 -25.03 -10.87
N ILE A 200 23.68 -24.16 -11.71
CA ILE A 200 24.03 -24.09 -13.13
C ILE A 200 25.49 -23.65 -13.34
N ALA A 201 25.95 -22.67 -12.55
CA ALA A 201 27.32 -22.16 -12.64
C ALA A 201 28.39 -23.18 -12.23
N LEU A 202 28.01 -24.19 -11.42
CA LEU A 202 28.89 -25.28 -10.96
C LEU A 202 28.79 -26.54 -11.84
N ASP A 203 27.93 -26.55 -12.84
CA ASP A 203 27.70 -27.69 -13.73
C ASP A 203 28.44 -27.46 -15.06
N ASP A 204 29.51 -28.17 -15.27
CA ASP A 204 30.35 -28.11 -16.47
C ASP A 204 29.62 -28.50 -17.76
N SER A 205 28.40 -29.04 -17.70
CA SER A 205 27.58 -29.32 -18.88
C SER A 205 26.94 -28.07 -19.50
N HIS A 206 26.96 -26.96 -18.77
CA HIS A 206 26.48 -25.66 -19.24
C HIS A 206 27.64 -24.77 -19.66
N GLY A 207 27.49 -24.07 -20.77
CA GLY A 207 28.45 -23.10 -21.26
C GLY A 207 27.84 -21.72 -21.49
N TYR A 208 28.66 -20.80 -22.00
CA TYR A 208 28.21 -19.47 -22.40
C TYR A 208 27.94 -19.43 -23.89
N ASP A 209 26.71 -19.06 -24.27
CA ASP A 209 26.32 -18.84 -25.65
C ASP A 209 25.26 -17.74 -25.75
N GLN A 210 25.41 -16.81 -26.71
CA GLN A 210 24.47 -15.72 -26.93
C GLN A 210 23.33 -16.07 -27.88
N VAL A 211 23.45 -17.16 -28.64
CA VAL A 211 22.42 -17.64 -29.58
C VAL A 211 21.56 -18.69 -28.92
N ASP A 212 22.19 -19.76 -28.41
CA ASP A 212 21.52 -20.81 -27.61
C ASP A 212 21.66 -20.49 -26.09
N ARG A 213 20.87 -19.52 -25.65
CA ARG A 213 21.06 -18.82 -24.37
C ARG A 213 20.02 -19.15 -23.30
N TRP A 214 19.18 -20.14 -23.54
CA TRP A 214 18.02 -20.41 -22.68
C TRP A 214 18.12 -21.76 -21.94
N GLY A 215 19.31 -22.31 -21.81
CA GLY A 215 19.56 -23.54 -21.03
C GLY A 215 19.43 -24.83 -21.82
N ASN A 216 19.72 -24.80 -23.12
CA ASN A 216 19.75 -26.01 -23.95
C ASN A 216 21.04 -26.08 -24.79
N PRO A 217 22.21 -26.44 -24.20
CA PRO A 217 22.51 -26.49 -22.78
C PRO A 217 22.96 -25.17 -22.19
N ASN A 218 23.24 -24.14 -23.00
CA ASN A 218 24.00 -22.94 -22.64
C ASN A 218 23.14 -21.77 -22.18
N TYR A 219 23.80 -20.81 -21.55
CA TYR A 219 23.19 -19.54 -21.13
C TYR A 219 24.10 -18.36 -21.51
N ASP A 220 23.52 -17.17 -21.76
CA ASP A 220 24.23 -15.92 -21.54
C ASP A 220 23.87 -15.35 -20.14
N CYS A 221 24.49 -14.23 -19.75
CA CYS A 221 24.30 -13.65 -18.42
C CYS A 221 22.82 -13.29 -18.13
N SER A 222 22.12 -12.70 -19.10
CA SER A 222 20.71 -12.33 -18.92
C SER A 222 19.77 -13.53 -19.05
N GLY A 223 20.08 -14.48 -19.94
CA GLY A 223 19.34 -15.73 -20.11
C GLY A 223 19.37 -16.56 -18.84
N LEU A 224 20.52 -16.67 -18.16
CA LEU A 224 20.68 -17.33 -16.87
C LEU A 224 19.78 -16.71 -15.81
N VAL A 225 19.89 -15.41 -15.60
CA VAL A 225 19.11 -14.68 -14.57
C VAL A 225 17.61 -14.82 -14.84
N ILE A 226 17.16 -14.53 -16.06
CA ILE A 226 15.74 -14.58 -16.45
C ILE A 226 15.19 -16.01 -16.28
N SER A 227 15.93 -17.03 -16.69
CA SER A 227 15.52 -18.44 -16.58
C SER A 227 15.45 -18.89 -15.11
N CYS A 228 16.37 -18.46 -14.26
CA CYS A 228 16.36 -18.78 -12.84
C CYS A 228 15.20 -18.10 -12.11
N LEU A 229 14.89 -16.86 -12.44
CA LEU A 229 13.72 -16.16 -11.90
C LEU A 229 12.42 -16.85 -12.29
N GLU A 230 12.26 -17.17 -13.57
CA GLU A 230 11.08 -17.88 -14.08
C GLU A 230 10.89 -19.24 -13.40
N ALA A 231 11.95 -20.05 -13.32
CA ALA A 231 11.91 -21.36 -12.67
C ALA A 231 11.59 -21.28 -11.16
N ALA A 232 11.94 -20.19 -10.51
CA ALA A 232 11.58 -19.93 -9.12
C ALA A 232 10.16 -19.35 -8.94
N GLY A 233 9.38 -19.26 -10.02
CA GLY A 233 8.01 -18.72 -10.01
C GLY A 233 7.94 -17.20 -9.91
N ILE A 234 8.97 -16.51 -10.39
CA ILE A 234 8.98 -15.07 -10.64
C ILE A 234 8.89 -14.89 -12.16
N PRO A 235 7.76 -14.41 -12.70
CA PRO A 235 7.43 -14.50 -14.14
C PRO A 235 8.22 -13.49 -14.99
N ALA A 236 9.56 -13.55 -14.95
CA ALA A 236 10.42 -12.61 -15.68
C ALA A 236 10.34 -12.83 -17.18
N LYS A 237 10.55 -14.07 -17.64
CA LYS A 237 10.52 -14.43 -19.06
C LYS A 237 9.11 -14.29 -19.63
N SER A 238 8.11 -14.84 -18.95
CA SER A 238 6.71 -14.78 -19.36
C SER A 238 6.12 -13.37 -19.34
N SER A 239 6.72 -12.43 -18.61
CA SER A 239 6.39 -11.01 -18.63
C SER A 239 7.16 -10.19 -19.68
N GLY A 240 7.99 -10.86 -20.48
CA GLY A 240 8.66 -10.25 -21.65
C GLY A 240 10.12 -9.84 -21.43
N ALA A 241 10.76 -10.22 -20.32
CA ALA A 241 12.20 -10.05 -20.15
C ALA A 241 12.95 -11.02 -21.10
N THR A 242 13.79 -10.47 -21.97
CA THR A 242 14.52 -11.28 -22.97
C THR A 242 16.01 -11.01 -22.97
N TYR A 243 16.47 -9.86 -22.48
CA TYR A 243 17.89 -9.49 -22.44
C TYR A 243 18.10 -8.35 -21.43
N THR A 244 19.34 -8.05 -21.08
CA THR A 244 19.72 -7.03 -20.09
C THR A 244 19.07 -5.67 -20.34
N GLY A 245 18.97 -5.26 -21.63
CA GLY A 245 18.46 -3.93 -22.00
C GLY A 245 16.96 -3.73 -21.74
N ASN A 246 16.14 -4.79 -21.71
CA ASN A 246 14.71 -4.64 -21.41
C ASN A 246 14.32 -5.09 -19.99
N MET A 247 15.24 -5.65 -19.22
CA MET A 247 15.00 -5.99 -17.81
C MET A 247 14.57 -4.78 -16.97
N PRO A 248 15.15 -3.57 -17.11
CA PRO A 248 14.70 -2.39 -16.39
C PRO A 248 13.24 -2.01 -16.59
N ASP A 249 12.68 -2.33 -17.76
CA ASP A 249 11.28 -2.03 -18.07
C ASP A 249 10.30 -3.12 -17.59
N VAL A 250 10.79 -4.37 -17.50
CA VAL A 250 9.96 -5.53 -17.18
C VAL A 250 9.98 -5.85 -15.69
N LEU A 251 11.14 -5.87 -15.06
CA LEU A 251 11.28 -6.29 -13.65
C LEU A 251 10.48 -5.43 -12.67
N PRO A 252 10.38 -4.09 -12.81
CA PRO A 252 9.54 -3.28 -11.96
C PRO A 252 8.05 -3.66 -12.03
N LYS A 253 7.55 -4.07 -13.21
CA LYS A 253 6.15 -4.48 -13.39
C LYS A 253 5.80 -5.76 -12.64
N ILE A 254 6.80 -6.60 -12.34
CA ILE A 254 6.65 -7.85 -11.56
C ILE A 254 7.15 -7.73 -10.12
N GLY A 255 7.38 -6.49 -9.65
CA GLY A 255 7.60 -6.16 -8.23
C GLY A 255 9.06 -6.03 -7.80
N PHE A 256 10.02 -5.93 -8.72
CA PHE A 256 11.38 -5.46 -8.40
C PHE A 256 11.40 -3.95 -8.25
N LYS A 257 12.37 -3.44 -7.50
CA LYS A 257 12.64 -2.01 -7.38
C LYS A 257 14.02 -1.70 -7.92
N ASP A 258 14.13 -0.64 -8.68
CA ASP A 258 15.43 -0.06 -9.01
C ASP A 258 15.98 0.61 -7.74
N VAL A 259 17.14 0.15 -7.29
CA VAL A 259 17.85 0.69 -6.11
C VAL A 259 19.11 1.46 -6.49
N VAL A 260 19.43 1.50 -7.76
CA VAL A 260 20.56 2.27 -8.29
C VAL A 260 20.03 3.66 -8.65
N LYS A 261 20.45 4.64 -7.89
CA LYS A 261 20.28 6.06 -8.18
C LYS A 261 21.59 6.64 -8.65
#